data_a5bbd228d83659e6bada8ba94ff1b844
#
_entry.id   a5bbd228d83659e6bada8ba94ff1b844
#
_cell.length_a   1.000
_cell.length_b   1.000
_cell.length_c   1.000
_cell.angle_alpha   90.00
_cell.angle_beta   90.00
_cell.angle_gamma   90.00
#
_symmetry.space_group_name_H-M   'P 1'
#
loop_
_entity.id
_entity.type
_entity.pdbx_description
1 polymer ?
#
loop_
_entity_poly.entity_id
_entity_poly.type
_entity_poly.pdbx_seq_one_letter_code
_entity_poly.pdbx_strand_id
1 'polypeptide(L)'
;MERRSIGAGALTVGAVGLGCMPMSWAYAPSRRRGQESLAAVHTALDLGSNLLDTADVYGPFTNELLLGRVLRERRSEAFVSAKVGLQAGDQHVVADGRPGYLRRACDASLRRLRTDVIDLYQLHRVDPDVPVEETWGAMAELVGAGKVRALGFCALGAGAGPGAGRSGDRGYRTTLRHLERLQQVFPVSAVQAELSVWSPQAAWQLLPWCAARGVGFLAAMPLGSGFLTGTLTPGEGFEPQDVRARHPRFTAEAMASNQVLLAGLRQVARRHGPEVTVAQVALAWVLAQGPQVVPVPGADRAPWAAENARAAEVRLSADDLTEIASLPVEVGAWD
;
A
#
# COMPACT_ATOMS: atom_id res chain seq x y z
N MET A 1 -3.70 13.58 14.38
CA MET A 1 -2.99 13.37 13.08
C MET A 1 -3.53 14.33 12.04
N GLU A 2 -2.66 14.88 11.18
CA GLU A 2 -3.04 15.67 10.00
C GLU A 2 -3.97 14.86 9.07
N ARG A 3 -4.89 15.56 8.38
CA ARG A 3 -5.84 14.91 7.44
C ARG A 3 -5.42 15.16 6.01
N ARG A 4 -5.58 14.16 5.14
CA ARG A 4 -5.28 14.23 3.70
C ARG A 4 -6.51 13.84 2.88
N SER A 5 -6.67 14.50 1.72
CA SER A 5 -7.79 14.25 0.83
C SER A 5 -7.49 13.11 -0.15
N ILE A 6 -8.48 12.27 -0.40
CA ILE A 6 -8.47 11.24 -1.45
C ILE A 6 -9.56 11.57 -2.45
N GLY A 7 -9.21 11.65 -3.74
CA GLY A 7 -10.11 12.02 -4.81
C GLY A 7 -10.64 13.45 -4.62
N ALA A 8 -10.85 14.20 -5.59
CA ALA A 8 -11.36 15.59 -5.66
C ALA A 8 -11.88 16.26 -4.34
N GLY A 9 -11.27 15.93 -3.19
CA GLY A 9 -11.59 16.50 -1.87
C GLY A 9 -12.80 15.88 -1.14
N ALA A 10 -13.46 14.90 -1.72
CA ALA A 10 -14.70 14.33 -1.15
C ALA A 10 -14.45 13.39 0.04
N LEU A 11 -13.28 12.75 0.11
CA LEU A 11 -12.92 11.78 1.13
C LEU A 11 -11.64 12.20 1.85
N THR A 12 -11.63 12.12 3.17
CA THR A 12 -10.46 12.49 3.99
C THR A 12 -10.03 11.37 4.91
N VAL A 13 -8.71 11.17 5.01
CA VAL A 13 -8.08 10.15 5.84
C VAL A 13 -6.97 10.75 6.69
N GLY A 14 -6.47 10.01 7.66
CA GLY A 14 -5.24 10.35 8.37
C GLY A 14 -4.04 10.37 7.41
N ALA A 15 -3.04 11.20 7.70
CA ALA A 15 -1.85 11.36 6.87
C ALA A 15 -1.07 10.04 6.67
N VAL A 16 -1.17 9.11 7.63
CA VAL A 16 -0.61 7.76 7.55
C VAL A 16 -1.75 6.76 7.68
N GLY A 17 -1.84 5.80 6.78
CA GLY A 17 -2.78 4.67 6.85
C GLY A 17 -2.15 3.42 7.50
N LEU A 18 -2.90 2.33 7.54
CA LEU A 18 -2.47 1.03 8.01
C LEU A 18 -2.59 -0.01 6.88
N GLY A 19 -1.46 -0.55 6.42
CA GLY A 19 -1.42 -1.71 5.54
C GLY A 19 -1.68 -3.00 6.32
N CYS A 20 -2.77 -3.70 6.01
CA CYS A 20 -3.18 -4.88 6.77
C CYS A 20 -2.62 -6.20 6.21
N MET A 21 -1.96 -6.19 5.06
CA MET A 21 -1.41 -7.39 4.42
C MET A 21 -0.56 -8.28 5.35
N PRO A 22 0.37 -7.74 6.19
CA PRO A 22 1.22 -8.57 7.06
C PRO A 22 0.46 -9.38 8.10
N MET A 23 -0.76 -8.99 8.44
CA MET A 23 -1.58 -9.64 9.45
C MET A 23 -1.99 -11.08 9.08
N SER A 24 -2.03 -11.39 7.77
CA SER A 24 -2.50 -12.69 7.29
C SER A 24 -1.77 -13.21 6.05
N TRP A 25 -0.93 -12.41 5.38
CA TRP A 25 -0.35 -12.79 4.10
C TRP A 25 1.05 -12.22 3.89
N ALA A 26 1.73 -12.68 2.83
CA ALA A 26 3.00 -12.24 2.27
C ALA A 26 4.24 -12.50 3.12
N TYR A 27 4.20 -12.30 4.43
CA TYR A 27 5.36 -12.47 5.32
C TYR A 27 5.24 -13.72 6.18
N ALA A 28 6.32 -14.03 6.92
CA ALA A 28 6.53 -15.23 7.72
C ALA A 28 5.26 -15.75 8.43
N PRO A 29 4.71 -16.93 8.04
CA PRO A 29 3.50 -17.47 8.67
C PRO A 29 3.63 -17.69 10.17
N SER A 30 4.83 -18.06 10.65
CA SER A 30 5.12 -18.31 12.07
C SER A 30 4.95 -17.06 12.96
N ARG A 31 5.00 -15.86 12.36
CA ARG A 31 4.88 -14.58 13.07
C ARG A 31 3.44 -14.03 13.16
N ARG A 32 2.47 -14.66 12.50
CA ARG A 32 1.08 -14.19 12.47
C ARG A 32 0.38 -14.42 13.81
N ARG A 33 -0.11 -13.35 14.41
CA ARG A 33 -0.77 -13.33 15.71
C ARG A 33 -2.06 -12.51 15.63
N GLY A 34 -3.19 -13.16 15.49
CA GLY A 34 -4.47 -12.49 15.29
C GLY A 34 -4.83 -11.47 16.37
N GLN A 35 -4.52 -11.74 17.65
CA GLN A 35 -4.76 -10.77 18.74
C GLN A 35 -3.84 -9.55 18.66
N GLU A 36 -2.56 -9.75 18.35
CA GLU A 36 -1.62 -8.65 18.15
C GLU A 36 -2.03 -7.77 16.95
N SER A 37 -2.53 -8.41 15.88
CA SER A 37 -3.05 -7.71 14.70
C SER A 37 -4.30 -6.89 15.01
N LEU A 38 -5.22 -7.40 15.83
CA LEU A 38 -6.37 -6.63 16.30
C LEU A 38 -5.93 -5.41 17.12
N ALA A 39 -4.98 -5.60 18.04
CA ALA A 39 -4.41 -4.50 18.82
C ALA A 39 -3.75 -3.44 17.92
N ALA A 40 -3.07 -3.87 16.84
CA ALA A 40 -2.49 -2.93 15.87
C ALA A 40 -3.56 -2.08 15.17
N VAL A 41 -4.70 -2.67 14.77
CA VAL A 41 -5.81 -1.92 14.16
C VAL A 41 -6.41 -0.92 15.14
N HIS A 42 -6.67 -1.34 16.39
CA HIS A 42 -7.18 -0.42 17.43
C HIS A 42 -6.21 0.74 17.65
N THR A 43 -4.92 0.46 17.83
CA THR A 43 -3.89 1.48 18.04
C THR A 43 -3.83 2.46 16.85
N ALA A 44 -3.90 1.96 15.61
CA ALA A 44 -3.91 2.82 14.43
C ALA A 44 -5.10 3.79 14.44
N LEU A 45 -6.31 3.28 14.71
CA LEU A 45 -7.52 4.10 14.80
C LEU A 45 -7.42 5.14 15.92
N ASP A 46 -6.94 4.76 17.11
CA ASP A 46 -6.77 5.65 18.26
C ASP A 46 -5.81 6.81 17.95
N LEU A 47 -4.81 6.58 17.12
CA LEU A 47 -3.83 7.59 16.67
C LEU A 47 -4.27 8.37 15.42
N GLY A 48 -5.44 8.05 14.85
CA GLY A 48 -5.99 8.70 13.66
C GLY A 48 -5.47 8.17 12.32
N SER A 49 -4.73 7.04 12.32
CA SER A 49 -4.41 6.25 11.11
C SER A 49 -5.65 5.43 10.71
N ASN A 50 -6.65 6.13 10.23
CA ASN A 50 -7.97 5.54 10.02
C ASN A 50 -8.17 4.85 8.67
N LEU A 51 -7.25 5.01 7.70
CA LEU A 51 -7.28 4.27 6.45
C LEU A 51 -6.75 2.85 6.70
N LEU A 52 -7.61 1.85 6.55
CA LEU A 52 -7.29 0.43 6.68
C LEU A 52 -7.24 -0.18 5.28
N ASP A 53 -6.05 -0.54 4.80
CA ASP A 53 -5.86 -1.08 3.45
C ASP A 53 -5.78 -2.60 3.46
N THR A 54 -6.76 -3.26 2.84
CA THR A 54 -6.91 -4.72 2.77
C THR A 54 -7.18 -5.20 1.33
N ALA A 55 -7.32 -6.49 1.15
CA ALA A 55 -7.77 -7.13 -0.09
C ALA A 55 -8.42 -8.49 0.21
N ASP A 56 -9.33 -8.92 -0.68
CA ASP A 56 -9.97 -10.23 -0.60
C ASP A 56 -8.96 -11.38 -0.69
N VAL A 57 -7.92 -11.22 -1.50
CA VAL A 57 -6.87 -12.22 -1.70
C VAL A 57 -5.95 -12.39 -0.49
N TYR A 58 -5.95 -11.46 0.47
CA TYR A 58 -5.05 -11.55 1.63
C TYR A 58 -5.45 -12.66 2.60
N GLY A 59 -4.61 -13.70 2.68
CA GLY A 59 -4.69 -14.85 3.55
C GLY A 59 -5.79 -15.89 3.27
N PRO A 60 -6.20 -16.28 2.06
CA PRO A 60 -7.33 -15.68 1.32
C PRO A 60 -8.52 -15.41 2.25
N PHE A 61 -9.09 -14.24 2.14
CA PHE A 61 -10.27 -13.74 2.87
C PHE A 61 -10.08 -13.51 4.39
N THR A 62 -9.07 -14.12 5.01
CA THR A 62 -8.88 -14.06 6.47
C THR A 62 -8.54 -12.67 6.98
N ASN A 63 -7.94 -11.82 6.13
CA ASN A 63 -7.65 -10.42 6.44
C ASN A 63 -8.93 -9.60 6.64
N GLU A 64 -9.87 -9.71 5.72
CA GLU A 64 -11.17 -9.02 5.82
C GLU A 64 -12.00 -9.55 7.01
N LEU A 65 -11.95 -10.86 7.29
CA LEU A 65 -12.60 -11.43 8.47
C LEU A 65 -12.01 -10.88 9.78
N LEU A 66 -10.68 -10.66 9.82
CA LEU A 66 -10.01 -10.05 10.97
C LEU A 66 -10.48 -8.60 11.15
N LEU A 67 -10.45 -7.80 10.08
CA LEU A 67 -10.90 -6.41 10.13
C LEU A 67 -12.39 -6.30 10.48
N GLY A 68 -13.24 -7.20 9.99
CA GLY A 68 -14.66 -7.24 10.29
C GLY A 68 -14.99 -7.41 11.79
N ARG A 69 -14.02 -7.91 12.60
CA ARG A 69 -14.17 -7.95 14.05
C ARG A 69 -14.07 -6.56 14.68
N VAL A 70 -13.14 -5.74 14.19
CA VAL A 70 -12.97 -4.35 14.65
C VAL A 70 -14.06 -3.45 14.08
N LEU A 71 -14.38 -3.60 12.80
CA LEU A 71 -15.37 -2.76 12.12
C LEU A 71 -16.78 -2.92 12.70
N ARG A 72 -17.13 -4.08 13.29
CA ARG A 72 -18.39 -4.24 13.99
C ARG A 72 -18.61 -3.17 15.07
N GLU A 73 -17.54 -2.69 15.68
CA GLU A 73 -17.59 -1.76 16.82
C GLU A 73 -17.12 -0.34 16.44
N ARG A 74 -16.22 -0.23 15.45
CA ARG A 74 -15.52 1.02 15.14
C ARG A 74 -15.65 1.44 13.66
N ARG A 75 -16.71 1.00 12.94
CA ARG A 75 -16.88 1.31 11.51
C ARG A 75 -16.88 2.81 11.21
N SER A 76 -17.49 3.60 12.05
CA SER A 76 -17.59 5.07 11.85
C SER A 76 -16.24 5.79 11.96
N GLU A 77 -15.25 5.18 12.61
CA GLU A 77 -13.91 5.74 12.75
C GLU A 77 -12.99 5.33 11.58
N ALA A 78 -13.32 4.23 10.88
CA ALA A 78 -12.47 3.63 9.87
C ALA A 78 -12.83 4.10 8.46
N PHE A 79 -11.80 4.30 7.64
CA PHE A 79 -11.89 4.39 6.19
C PHE A 79 -11.38 3.06 5.61
N VAL A 80 -12.27 2.28 5.03
CA VAL A 80 -11.95 0.95 4.52
C VAL A 80 -11.55 1.03 3.04
N SER A 81 -10.29 0.70 2.76
CA SER A 81 -9.76 0.49 1.42
C SER A 81 -9.63 -1.02 1.19
N ALA A 82 -10.40 -1.57 0.26
CA ALA A 82 -10.34 -2.98 -0.11
C ALA A 82 -9.99 -3.13 -1.58
N LYS A 83 -9.45 -4.31 -1.96
CA LYS A 83 -9.06 -4.59 -3.35
C LYS A 83 -9.74 -5.84 -3.86
N VAL A 84 -9.96 -5.87 -5.19
CA VAL A 84 -10.60 -6.96 -5.94
C VAL A 84 -9.94 -7.16 -7.31
N GLY A 85 -10.21 -8.27 -7.96
CA GLY A 85 -9.68 -8.56 -9.30
C GLY A 85 -8.51 -9.53 -9.27
N LEU A 86 -8.29 -10.18 -8.11
CA LEU A 86 -7.36 -11.31 -7.97
C LEU A 86 -8.06 -12.49 -7.31
N GLN A 87 -7.86 -13.67 -7.86
CA GLN A 87 -8.27 -14.93 -7.25
C GLN A 87 -7.04 -15.69 -6.76
N ALA A 88 -7.10 -16.16 -5.52
CA ALA A 88 -6.09 -17.09 -5.01
C ALA A 88 -6.41 -18.51 -5.51
N GLY A 89 -5.53 -19.06 -6.30
CA GLY A 89 -5.50 -20.49 -6.63
C GLY A 89 -4.58 -21.26 -5.67
N ASP A 90 -4.44 -22.56 -5.87
CA ASP A 90 -3.67 -23.44 -4.97
C ASP A 90 -2.18 -23.04 -4.84
N GLN A 91 -1.57 -22.52 -5.90
CA GLN A 91 -0.14 -22.14 -5.91
C GLN A 91 0.14 -20.77 -6.51
N HIS A 92 -0.85 -20.08 -7.08
CA HIS A 92 -0.66 -18.79 -7.74
C HIS A 92 -1.92 -17.95 -7.66
N VAL A 93 -1.73 -16.66 -7.90
CA VAL A 93 -2.81 -15.68 -7.94
C VAL A 93 -3.10 -15.33 -9.39
N VAL A 94 -4.37 -15.37 -9.78
CA VAL A 94 -4.83 -15.10 -11.16
C VAL A 94 -5.68 -13.83 -11.17
N ALA A 95 -5.50 -13.00 -12.19
CA ALA A 95 -6.37 -11.84 -12.39
C ALA A 95 -7.76 -12.30 -12.88
N ASP A 96 -8.82 -11.65 -12.38
CA ASP A 96 -10.18 -11.83 -12.84
C ASP A 96 -10.92 -10.48 -12.84
N GLY A 97 -11.04 -9.89 -14.04
CA GLY A 97 -11.71 -8.62 -14.27
C GLY A 97 -13.16 -8.74 -14.69
N ARG A 98 -13.71 -9.96 -14.76
CA ARG A 98 -15.07 -10.20 -15.26
C ARG A 98 -16.14 -9.54 -14.37
N PRO A 99 -17.09 -8.78 -14.94
CA PRO A 99 -18.14 -8.06 -14.20
C PRO A 99 -18.90 -8.92 -13.19
N GLY A 100 -19.28 -10.14 -13.59
CA GLY A 100 -20.00 -11.04 -12.71
C GLY A 100 -19.19 -11.51 -11.50
N TYR A 101 -17.87 -11.66 -11.64
CA TYR A 101 -16.98 -11.96 -10.53
C TYR A 101 -16.89 -10.76 -9.58
N LEU A 102 -16.63 -9.56 -10.10
CA LEU A 102 -16.44 -8.34 -9.30
C LEU A 102 -17.65 -8.04 -8.42
N ARG A 103 -18.89 -8.18 -8.96
CA ARG A 103 -20.12 -7.96 -8.17
C ARG A 103 -20.23 -8.95 -7.02
N ARG A 104 -20.01 -10.26 -7.28
CA ARG A 104 -20.03 -11.30 -6.22
C ARG A 104 -18.93 -11.11 -5.19
N ALA A 105 -17.72 -10.74 -5.62
CA ALA A 105 -16.58 -10.49 -4.76
C ALA A 105 -16.83 -9.29 -3.82
N CYS A 106 -17.42 -8.20 -4.33
CA CYS A 106 -17.81 -7.05 -3.53
C CYS A 106 -18.81 -7.45 -2.44
N ASP A 107 -19.87 -8.16 -2.79
CA ASP A 107 -20.88 -8.63 -1.83
C ASP A 107 -20.26 -9.57 -0.77
N ALA A 108 -19.31 -10.38 -1.15
CA ALA A 108 -18.58 -11.25 -0.24
C ALA A 108 -17.66 -10.47 0.70
N SER A 109 -16.95 -9.44 0.18
CA SER A 109 -16.09 -8.55 0.98
C SER A 109 -16.90 -7.76 2.01
N LEU A 110 -18.04 -7.20 1.63
CA LEU A 110 -18.96 -6.49 2.54
C LEU A 110 -19.39 -7.40 3.71
N ARG A 111 -19.76 -8.66 3.41
CA ARG A 111 -20.12 -9.63 4.45
C ARG A 111 -18.97 -9.96 5.40
N ARG A 112 -17.73 -10.16 4.87
CA ARG A 112 -16.54 -10.46 5.68
C ARG A 112 -16.11 -9.26 6.53
N LEU A 113 -16.14 -8.07 5.95
CA LEU A 113 -15.86 -6.81 6.62
C LEU A 113 -16.95 -6.36 7.59
N ARG A 114 -18.15 -6.99 7.54
CA ARG A 114 -19.32 -6.64 8.38
C ARG A 114 -19.70 -5.17 8.24
N THR A 115 -19.77 -4.69 7.01
CA THR A 115 -20.15 -3.32 6.68
C THR A 115 -21.00 -3.32 5.41
N ASP A 116 -21.84 -2.30 5.27
CA ASP A 116 -22.70 -2.13 4.10
C ASP A 116 -22.02 -1.33 2.98
N VAL A 117 -20.86 -0.70 3.28
CA VAL A 117 -20.15 0.14 2.34
C VAL A 117 -18.64 0.04 2.49
N ILE A 118 -17.93 -0.05 1.36
CA ILE A 118 -16.47 0.09 1.25
C ILE A 118 -16.18 1.54 0.83
N ASP A 119 -15.26 2.22 1.52
CA ASP A 119 -14.95 3.64 1.24
C ASP A 119 -14.14 3.81 -0.04
N LEU A 120 -13.16 2.94 -0.29
CA LEU A 120 -12.36 2.89 -1.51
C LEU A 120 -12.23 1.44 -2.00
N TYR A 121 -12.74 1.15 -3.20
CA TYR A 121 -12.61 -0.18 -3.79
C TYR A 121 -11.64 -0.12 -4.96
N GLN A 122 -10.56 -0.88 -4.88
CA GLN A 122 -9.46 -0.79 -5.83
C GLN A 122 -9.43 -1.99 -6.77
N LEU A 123 -9.26 -1.75 -8.07
CA LEU A 123 -8.86 -2.82 -9.00
C LEU A 123 -7.41 -3.22 -8.69
N HIS A 124 -7.24 -4.44 -8.18
CA HIS A 124 -5.95 -4.94 -7.70
C HIS A 124 -4.97 -5.22 -8.83
N ARG A 125 -5.48 -5.80 -9.94
CA ARG A 125 -4.75 -6.01 -11.21
C ARG A 125 -5.68 -5.96 -12.40
N VAL A 126 -5.16 -5.53 -13.52
CA VAL A 126 -5.85 -5.62 -14.81
C VAL A 126 -5.83 -7.08 -15.28
N ASP A 127 -6.99 -7.58 -15.65
CA ASP A 127 -7.15 -8.86 -16.33
C ASP A 127 -6.82 -8.65 -17.81
N PRO A 128 -5.83 -9.37 -18.38
CA PRO A 128 -5.49 -9.21 -19.80
C PRO A 128 -6.57 -9.69 -20.75
N ASP A 129 -7.47 -10.56 -20.30
CA ASP A 129 -8.53 -11.18 -21.11
C ASP A 129 -9.85 -10.38 -21.08
N VAL A 130 -9.94 -9.32 -20.26
CA VAL A 130 -11.13 -8.48 -20.12
C VAL A 130 -10.77 -7.03 -20.40
N PRO A 131 -11.49 -6.32 -21.28
CA PRO A 131 -11.29 -4.88 -21.47
C PRO A 131 -11.38 -4.14 -20.14
N VAL A 132 -10.37 -3.33 -19.83
CA VAL A 132 -10.28 -2.67 -18.53
C VAL A 132 -11.45 -1.72 -18.27
N GLU A 133 -12.06 -1.18 -19.35
CA GLU A 133 -13.26 -0.35 -19.27
C GLU A 133 -14.49 -1.15 -18.83
N GLU A 134 -14.61 -2.39 -19.26
CA GLU A 134 -15.70 -3.30 -18.86
C GLU A 134 -15.57 -3.63 -17.36
N THR A 135 -14.36 -3.99 -16.94
CA THR A 135 -14.03 -4.20 -15.52
C THR A 135 -14.38 -2.94 -14.69
N TRP A 136 -13.93 -1.78 -15.16
CA TRP A 136 -14.13 -0.51 -14.44
C TRP A 136 -15.59 -0.06 -14.41
N GLY A 137 -16.33 -0.26 -15.52
CA GLY A 137 -17.76 -0.02 -15.61
C GLY A 137 -18.56 -0.83 -14.59
N ALA A 138 -18.21 -2.11 -14.42
CA ALA A 138 -18.83 -2.96 -13.40
C ALA A 138 -18.52 -2.49 -11.96
N MET A 139 -17.31 -1.97 -11.72
CA MET A 139 -16.98 -1.35 -10.42
C MET A 139 -17.75 -0.03 -10.21
N ALA A 140 -17.94 0.77 -11.26
CA ALA A 140 -18.73 1.99 -11.19
C ALA A 140 -20.22 1.72 -10.86
N GLU A 141 -20.78 0.62 -11.34
CA GLU A 141 -22.13 0.19 -10.94
C GLU A 141 -22.25 -0.07 -9.43
N LEU A 142 -21.16 -0.57 -8.78
CA LEU A 142 -21.15 -0.76 -7.33
C LEU A 142 -21.21 0.56 -6.56
N VAL A 143 -20.64 1.63 -7.14
CA VAL A 143 -20.79 2.99 -6.60
C VAL A 143 -22.24 3.46 -6.75
N GLY A 144 -22.83 3.30 -7.93
CA GLY A 144 -24.24 3.61 -8.17
C GLY A 144 -25.20 2.84 -7.27
N ALA A 145 -24.84 1.62 -6.89
CA ALA A 145 -25.60 0.78 -5.95
C ALA A 145 -25.38 1.15 -4.47
N GLY A 146 -24.52 2.12 -4.15
CA GLY A 146 -24.21 2.55 -2.79
C GLY A 146 -23.34 1.58 -1.98
N LYS A 147 -22.79 0.52 -2.60
CA LYS A 147 -21.92 -0.47 -1.96
C LYS A 147 -20.48 0.00 -1.79
N VAL A 148 -20.07 0.96 -2.63
CA VAL A 148 -18.73 1.53 -2.69
C VAL A 148 -18.85 3.05 -2.79
N ARG A 149 -17.98 3.80 -2.11
CA ARG A 149 -17.99 5.28 -2.19
C ARG A 149 -17.10 5.80 -3.31
N ALA A 150 -15.96 5.18 -3.53
CA ALA A 150 -14.96 5.62 -4.50
C ALA A 150 -14.18 4.46 -5.09
N LEU A 151 -13.66 4.65 -6.31
CA LEU A 151 -12.87 3.67 -7.01
C LEU A 151 -11.38 4.03 -6.99
N GLY A 152 -10.53 3.02 -6.82
CA GLY A 152 -9.09 3.13 -6.88
C GLY A 152 -8.46 2.14 -7.85
N PHE A 153 -7.22 2.43 -8.23
CA PHE A 153 -6.43 1.57 -9.10
C PHE A 153 -5.11 1.20 -8.42
N CYS A 154 -4.82 -0.12 -8.34
CA CYS A 154 -3.58 -0.61 -7.78
C CYS A 154 -2.58 -0.91 -8.89
N ALA A 155 -1.50 -0.14 -8.95
CA ALA A 155 -0.42 -0.25 -9.93
C ALA A 155 0.74 -1.15 -9.44
N LEU A 156 0.53 -1.94 -8.38
CA LEU A 156 1.51 -2.91 -7.90
C LEU A 156 1.59 -4.09 -8.86
N GLY A 157 2.75 -4.33 -9.42
CA GLY A 157 3.00 -5.44 -10.35
C GLY A 157 3.26 -5.02 -11.80
N ALA A 158 3.25 -3.72 -12.11
CA ALA A 158 3.76 -3.23 -13.40
C ALA A 158 5.30 -3.32 -13.51
N GLY A 159 5.95 -3.94 -12.54
CA GLY A 159 7.40 -4.12 -12.47
C GLY A 159 7.88 -4.87 -11.23
N ALA A 160 6.99 -5.37 -10.38
CA ALA A 160 7.37 -5.97 -9.11
C ALA A 160 6.65 -7.32 -8.89
N GLY A 161 7.31 -8.42 -9.19
CA GLY A 161 6.90 -9.75 -8.76
C GLY A 161 7.30 -10.88 -9.71
N PRO A 162 7.51 -12.11 -9.22
CA PRO A 162 7.69 -13.29 -10.06
C PRO A 162 6.41 -13.53 -10.85
N GLY A 163 6.46 -13.32 -12.17
CA GLY A 163 5.31 -13.41 -13.08
C GLY A 163 4.80 -12.09 -13.63
N ALA A 164 5.25 -10.94 -13.15
CA ALA A 164 5.21 -9.71 -13.95
C ALA A 164 6.14 -9.97 -15.14
N GLY A 165 5.54 -10.23 -16.31
CA GLY A 165 6.31 -10.61 -17.47
C GLY A 165 7.46 -9.66 -17.73
N ARG A 166 8.52 -10.14 -18.36
CA ARG A 166 9.62 -9.40 -18.97
C ARG A 166 9.12 -8.38 -20.01
N SER A 167 8.09 -7.62 -19.73
CA SER A 167 7.72 -6.49 -20.55
C SER A 167 8.63 -5.35 -20.13
N GLY A 168 9.47 -4.93 -21.04
CA GLY A 168 10.40 -3.81 -20.87
C GLY A 168 9.74 -2.45 -20.66
N ASP A 169 8.61 -2.43 -19.98
CA ASP A 169 7.95 -1.23 -19.48
C ASP A 169 8.62 -0.81 -18.16
N ARG A 170 9.86 -0.35 -18.26
CA ARG A 170 10.62 0.25 -17.17
C ARG A 170 9.97 1.57 -16.72
N GLY A 171 8.70 1.50 -16.34
CA GLY A 171 7.99 2.69 -15.92
C GLY A 171 6.48 2.48 -15.94
N TYR A 172 5.77 3.46 -15.45
CA TYR A 172 4.32 3.44 -15.33
C TYR A 172 3.56 3.80 -16.62
N ARG A 173 4.17 3.65 -17.83
CA ARG A 173 3.52 4.02 -19.11
C ARG A 173 2.22 3.25 -19.36
N THR A 174 2.23 1.94 -19.12
CA THR A 174 1.02 1.12 -19.28
C THR A 174 0.00 1.48 -18.22
N THR A 175 0.43 1.71 -16.98
CA THR A 175 -0.42 2.20 -15.90
C THR A 175 -1.09 3.52 -16.27
N LEU A 176 -0.34 4.50 -16.76
CA LEU A 176 -0.88 5.80 -17.18
C LEU A 176 -1.90 5.65 -18.32
N ARG A 177 -1.63 4.79 -19.30
CA ARG A 177 -2.62 4.48 -20.36
C ARG A 177 -3.90 3.88 -19.81
N HIS A 178 -3.80 2.95 -18.85
CA HIS A 178 -5.00 2.42 -18.19
C HIS A 178 -5.73 3.53 -17.44
N LEU A 179 -5.04 4.33 -16.63
CA LEU A 179 -5.65 5.42 -15.85
C LEU A 179 -6.39 6.43 -16.74
N GLU A 180 -5.83 6.79 -17.90
CA GLU A 180 -6.53 7.67 -18.86
C GLU A 180 -7.82 7.03 -19.41
N ARG A 181 -7.79 5.74 -19.74
CA ARG A 181 -8.98 4.99 -20.20
C ARG A 181 -10.02 4.88 -19.11
N LEU A 182 -9.62 4.53 -17.88
CA LEU A 182 -10.51 4.40 -16.73
C LEU A 182 -11.20 5.73 -16.40
N GLN A 183 -10.45 6.82 -16.45
CA GLN A 183 -10.97 8.17 -16.17
C GLN A 183 -12.09 8.58 -17.13
N GLN A 184 -12.14 8.03 -18.35
CA GLN A 184 -13.22 8.28 -19.32
C GLN A 184 -14.50 7.53 -18.98
N VAL A 185 -14.41 6.43 -18.21
CA VAL A 185 -15.56 5.60 -17.84
C VAL A 185 -16.15 6.09 -16.51
N PHE A 186 -15.31 6.24 -15.49
CA PHE A 186 -15.68 6.69 -14.16
C PHE A 186 -14.46 7.26 -13.42
N PRO A 187 -14.63 8.31 -12.61
CA PRO A 187 -13.50 8.95 -11.93
C PRO A 187 -12.62 7.98 -11.11
N VAL A 188 -11.32 8.05 -11.32
CA VAL A 188 -10.33 7.42 -10.46
C VAL A 188 -10.11 8.32 -9.26
N SER A 189 -10.40 7.83 -8.05
CA SER A 189 -10.27 8.61 -6.82
C SER A 189 -8.90 8.44 -6.15
N ALA A 190 -8.27 7.27 -6.31
CA ALA A 190 -6.94 7.00 -5.78
C ALA A 190 -6.15 6.05 -6.69
N VAL A 191 -4.84 6.21 -6.68
CA VAL A 191 -3.87 5.25 -7.24
C VAL A 191 -3.01 4.72 -6.12
N GLN A 192 -2.84 3.40 -6.05
CA GLN A 192 -1.89 2.78 -5.13
C GLN A 192 -0.70 2.22 -5.92
N ALA A 193 0.52 2.63 -5.56
CA ALA A 193 1.74 2.11 -6.16
C ALA A 193 2.88 2.09 -5.12
N GLU A 194 3.95 1.35 -5.42
CA GLU A 194 5.15 1.38 -4.58
C GLU A 194 5.75 2.79 -4.59
N LEU A 195 5.99 3.31 -3.39
CA LEU A 195 6.73 4.56 -3.19
C LEU A 195 7.45 4.54 -1.85
N SER A 196 8.75 4.58 -1.91
CA SER A 196 9.63 4.64 -0.74
C SER A 196 10.94 5.34 -1.11
N VAL A 197 11.77 5.66 -0.13
CA VAL A 197 13.15 6.12 -0.37
C VAL A 197 13.94 5.10 -1.19
N TRP A 198 13.60 3.82 -1.06
CA TRP A 198 14.23 2.73 -1.82
C TRP A 198 13.69 2.59 -3.25
N SER A 199 12.43 2.96 -3.51
CA SER A 199 11.77 2.90 -4.82
C SER A 199 11.00 4.20 -5.08
N PRO A 200 11.70 5.26 -5.48
CA PRO A 200 11.09 6.59 -5.58
C PRO A 200 10.41 6.86 -6.93
N GLN A 201 10.43 5.91 -7.90
CA GLN A 201 10.05 6.14 -9.30
C GLN A 201 8.63 6.69 -9.48
N ALA A 202 7.67 6.27 -8.63
CA ALA A 202 6.30 6.77 -8.69
C ALA A 202 6.20 8.28 -8.43
N ALA A 203 7.16 8.87 -7.69
CA ALA A 203 7.16 10.30 -7.38
C ALA A 203 7.23 11.19 -8.63
N TRP A 204 7.98 10.79 -9.65
CA TRP A 204 8.09 11.57 -10.90
C TRP A 204 7.31 11.00 -12.07
N GLN A 205 6.81 9.77 -11.98
CA GLN A 205 6.07 9.13 -13.07
C GLN A 205 4.55 9.13 -12.87
N LEU A 206 4.05 8.89 -11.64
CA LEU A 206 2.61 8.80 -11.34
C LEU A 206 2.08 10.00 -10.58
N LEU A 207 2.82 10.53 -9.61
CA LEU A 207 2.32 11.64 -8.78
C LEU A 207 1.94 12.89 -9.58
N PRO A 208 2.66 13.30 -10.65
CA PRO A 208 2.22 14.45 -11.47
C PRO A 208 0.85 14.23 -12.10
N TRP A 209 0.55 13.02 -12.57
CA TRP A 209 -0.75 12.66 -13.11
C TRP A 209 -1.85 12.74 -12.05
N CYS A 210 -1.58 12.22 -10.86
CA CYS A 210 -2.49 12.25 -9.72
C CYS A 210 -2.76 13.69 -9.28
N ALA A 211 -1.72 14.49 -9.10
CA ALA A 211 -1.82 15.89 -8.66
C ALA A 211 -2.64 16.74 -9.63
N ALA A 212 -2.40 16.59 -10.93
CA ALA A 212 -3.10 17.34 -11.98
C ALA A 212 -4.63 17.05 -12.04
N ARG A 213 -5.08 15.94 -11.45
CA ARG A 213 -6.48 15.46 -11.49
C ARG A 213 -7.15 15.39 -10.12
N GLY A 214 -6.48 15.83 -9.06
CA GLY A 214 -7.00 15.71 -7.70
C GLY A 214 -7.15 14.26 -7.21
N VAL A 215 -6.37 13.33 -7.78
CA VAL A 215 -6.37 11.91 -7.43
C VAL A 215 -5.46 11.67 -6.23
N GLY A 216 -5.96 10.95 -5.21
CA GLY A 216 -5.15 10.54 -4.07
C GLY A 216 -4.08 9.51 -4.46
N PHE A 217 -3.00 9.44 -3.69
CA PHE A 217 -1.95 8.46 -3.91
C PHE A 217 -1.67 7.67 -2.64
N LEU A 218 -1.93 6.36 -2.67
CA LEU A 218 -1.61 5.45 -1.59
C LEU A 218 -0.22 4.86 -1.82
N ALA A 219 0.76 5.28 -1.04
CA ALA A 219 2.12 4.76 -1.15
C ALA A 219 2.20 3.38 -0.48
N ALA A 220 2.24 2.34 -1.30
CA ALA A 220 2.45 0.97 -0.86
C ALA A 220 3.94 0.70 -0.59
N MET A 221 4.22 -0.28 0.27
CA MET A 221 5.58 -0.68 0.66
C MET A 221 6.49 0.50 1.05
N PRO A 222 6.00 1.53 1.78
CA PRO A 222 6.75 2.76 2.04
C PRO A 222 7.99 2.52 2.91
N LEU A 223 8.08 1.35 3.56
CA LEU A 223 9.24 0.88 4.33
C LEU A 223 10.05 -0.21 3.59
N GLY A 224 9.89 -0.34 2.27
CA GLY A 224 10.65 -1.31 1.47
C GLY A 224 10.51 -2.74 2.00
N SER A 225 9.27 -3.20 2.26
CA SER A 225 8.98 -4.52 2.86
C SER A 225 9.76 -4.78 4.16
N GLY A 226 10.00 -3.73 4.95
CA GLY A 226 10.67 -3.78 6.24
C GLY A 226 12.17 -3.44 6.20
N PHE A 227 12.80 -3.33 5.04
CA PHE A 227 14.22 -2.97 4.96
C PHE A 227 14.51 -1.60 5.56
N LEU A 228 13.68 -0.60 5.26
CA LEU A 228 13.84 0.78 5.73
C LEU A 228 13.52 0.98 7.22
N THR A 229 13.17 -0.08 7.95
CA THR A 229 13.13 -0.03 9.42
C THR A 229 14.53 -0.12 10.04
N GLY A 230 15.50 -0.64 9.29
CA GLY A 230 16.85 -0.89 9.76
C GLY A 230 16.99 -2.07 10.72
N THR A 231 15.96 -2.92 10.83
CA THR A 231 15.92 -4.09 11.74
C THR A 231 16.28 -5.41 11.03
N LEU A 232 16.33 -5.43 9.69
CA LEU A 232 16.70 -6.62 8.93
C LEU A 232 18.20 -6.72 8.78
N THR A 233 18.74 -7.91 9.05
CA THR A 233 20.19 -8.20 8.96
C THR A 233 20.49 -8.90 7.64
N PRO A 234 21.49 -8.43 6.85
CA PRO A 234 21.94 -9.12 5.65
C PRO A 234 22.36 -10.58 5.98
N GLY A 235 21.83 -11.54 5.21
CA GLY A 235 22.19 -12.95 5.35
C GLY A 235 21.40 -13.73 6.41
N GLU A 236 20.54 -13.09 7.21
CA GLU A 236 19.69 -13.80 8.20
C GLU A 236 18.67 -14.74 7.54
N GLY A 237 18.27 -14.42 6.28
CA GLY A 237 17.32 -15.23 5.51
C GLY A 237 15.85 -14.98 5.91
N PHE A 238 14.97 -15.69 5.21
CA PHE A 238 13.51 -15.60 5.41
C PHE A 238 12.89 -16.98 5.31
N GLU A 239 11.72 -17.16 5.93
CA GLU A 239 10.93 -18.39 5.75
C GLU A 239 10.58 -18.60 4.26
N PRO A 240 10.50 -19.86 3.77
CA PRO A 240 10.27 -20.13 2.33
C PRO A 240 8.97 -19.52 1.79
N GLN A 241 7.96 -19.32 2.62
CA GLN A 241 6.66 -18.72 2.27
C GLN A 241 6.67 -17.20 2.36
N ASP A 242 7.71 -16.60 2.93
CA ASP A 242 7.88 -15.15 2.96
C ASP A 242 8.25 -14.67 1.55
N VAL A 243 7.53 -13.67 1.04
CA VAL A 243 7.77 -13.14 -0.31
C VAL A 243 9.20 -12.62 -0.50
N ARG A 244 9.83 -12.17 0.59
CA ARG A 244 11.20 -11.65 0.58
C ARG A 244 12.24 -12.73 0.29
N ALA A 245 11.94 -13.99 0.63
CA ALA A 245 12.86 -15.12 0.36
C ALA A 245 13.22 -15.29 -1.13
N ARG A 246 12.37 -14.78 -2.02
CA ARG A 246 12.51 -14.90 -3.48
C ARG A 246 12.78 -13.56 -4.17
N HIS A 247 12.81 -12.47 -3.40
CA HIS A 247 12.95 -11.13 -3.97
C HIS A 247 14.44 -10.74 -4.05
N PRO A 248 14.96 -10.30 -5.23
CA PRO A 248 16.38 -9.99 -5.42
C PRO A 248 16.92 -8.93 -4.45
N ARG A 249 16.10 -7.99 -4.00
CA ARG A 249 16.47 -6.97 -3.00
C ARG A 249 16.89 -7.55 -1.65
N PHE A 250 16.47 -8.76 -1.33
CA PHE A 250 16.67 -9.41 -0.03
C PHE A 250 17.74 -10.52 -0.03
N THR A 251 18.52 -10.60 -1.12
CA THR A 251 19.76 -11.39 -1.06
C THR A 251 20.74 -10.74 -0.06
N ALA A 252 21.60 -11.56 0.54
CA ALA A 252 22.60 -11.05 1.49
C ALA A 252 23.46 -9.92 0.88
N GLU A 253 23.86 -10.09 -0.38
CA GLU A 253 24.67 -9.12 -1.13
C GLU A 253 23.92 -7.81 -1.39
N ALA A 254 22.68 -7.88 -1.90
CA ALA A 254 21.87 -6.69 -2.16
C ALA A 254 21.56 -5.95 -0.85
N MET A 255 21.19 -6.66 0.20
CA MET A 255 20.94 -6.04 1.52
C MET A 255 22.22 -5.39 2.09
N ALA A 256 23.38 -5.99 1.93
CA ALA A 256 24.65 -5.41 2.38
C ALA A 256 24.98 -4.13 1.60
N SER A 257 24.85 -4.16 0.27
CA SER A 257 25.07 -2.99 -0.59
C SER A 257 24.13 -1.82 -0.24
N ASN A 258 22.87 -2.10 0.11
CA ASN A 258 21.88 -1.10 0.47
C ASN A 258 22.00 -0.56 1.91
N GLN A 259 22.94 -1.06 2.75
CA GLN A 259 23.16 -0.52 4.12
C GLN A 259 23.57 0.96 4.11
N VAL A 260 24.19 1.46 3.05
CA VAL A 260 24.55 2.86 2.90
C VAL A 260 23.31 3.78 2.92
N LEU A 261 22.20 3.31 2.35
CA LEU A 261 20.91 4.01 2.39
C LEU A 261 20.41 4.16 3.84
N LEU A 262 20.47 3.06 4.60
CA LEU A 262 20.09 3.08 6.02
C LEU A 262 21.01 3.96 6.87
N ALA A 263 22.30 4.01 6.55
CA ALA A 263 23.26 4.87 7.24
C ALA A 263 22.91 6.34 7.06
N GLY A 264 22.57 6.77 5.83
CA GLY A 264 22.11 8.12 5.54
C GLY A 264 20.83 8.46 6.29
N LEU A 265 19.81 7.58 6.22
CA LEU A 265 18.55 7.81 6.95
C LEU A 265 18.74 7.87 8.48
N ARG A 266 19.67 7.08 9.05
CA ARG A 266 20.03 7.17 10.48
C ARG A 266 20.66 8.51 10.82
N GLN A 267 21.43 9.09 9.91
CA GLN A 267 22.03 10.42 10.11
C GLN A 267 20.94 11.50 10.15
N VAL A 268 19.99 11.46 9.24
CA VAL A 268 18.82 12.33 9.26
C VAL A 268 18.03 12.16 10.56
N ALA A 269 17.71 10.92 10.93
CA ALA A 269 16.94 10.63 12.16
C ALA A 269 17.54 11.27 13.41
N ARG A 270 18.88 11.18 13.58
CA ARG A 270 19.57 11.77 14.74
C ARG A 270 19.38 13.28 14.88
N ARG A 271 19.19 14.02 13.78
CA ARG A 271 18.93 15.47 13.81
C ARG A 271 17.53 15.81 14.33
N HIS A 272 16.59 14.89 14.18
CA HIS A 272 15.20 15.06 14.62
C HIS A 272 14.95 14.61 16.07
N GLY A 273 15.95 14.07 16.74
CA GLY A 273 15.89 13.67 18.13
C GLY A 273 16.08 12.17 18.39
N PRO A 274 16.36 11.77 19.63
CA PRO A 274 16.71 10.39 19.97
C PRO A 274 15.54 9.41 19.80
N GLU A 275 14.31 9.90 19.82
CA GLU A 275 13.09 9.11 19.70
C GLU A 275 12.64 8.90 18.24
N VAL A 276 13.27 9.63 17.29
CA VAL A 276 12.89 9.51 15.88
C VAL A 276 13.63 8.34 15.24
N THR A 277 12.86 7.41 14.69
CA THR A 277 13.42 6.20 14.06
C THR A 277 13.68 6.38 12.56
N VAL A 278 14.49 5.49 12.01
CA VAL A 278 14.75 5.41 10.56
C VAL A 278 13.44 5.18 9.78
N ALA A 279 12.55 4.35 10.30
CA ALA A 279 11.25 4.09 9.71
C ALA A 279 10.41 5.36 9.64
N GLN A 280 10.41 6.17 10.69
CA GLN A 280 9.67 7.44 10.70
C GLN A 280 10.24 8.46 9.72
N VAL A 281 11.56 8.54 9.56
CA VAL A 281 12.19 9.38 8.52
C VAL A 281 11.81 8.91 7.12
N ALA A 282 11.84 7.60 6.86
CA ALA A 282 11.43 7.05 5.57
C ALA A 282 9.96 7.36 5.24
N LEU A 283 9.05 7.25 6.23
CA LEU A 283 7.65 7.60 6.07
C LEU A 283 7.44 9.11 5.91
N ALA A 284 8.17 9.93 6.66
CA ALA A 284 8.13 11.40 6.54
C ALA A 284 8.59 11.86 5.15
N TRP A 285 9.59 11.18 4.57
CA TRP A 285 9.98 11.42 3.18
C TRP A 285 8.84 11.13 2.20
N VAL A 286 8.13 10.03 2.37
CA VAL A 286 6.95 9.71 1.54
C VAL A 286 5.87 10.77 1.70
N LEU A 287 5.61 11.23 2.93
CA LEU A 287 4.65 12.30 3.21
C LEU A 287 5.03 13.63 2.54
N ALA A 288 6.32 13.92 2.42
CA ALA A 288 6.83 15.13 1.79
C ALA A 288 6.66 15.14 0.25
N GLN A 289 6.30 14.01 -0.40
CA GLN A 289 6.12 13.95 -1.84
C GLN A 289 4.85 14.66 -2.34
N GLY A 290 3.92 15.01 -1.46
CA GLY A 290 2.74 15.79 -1.82
C GLY A 290 1.59 15.66 -0.82
N PRO A 291 0.68 16.63 -0.78
CA PRO A 291 -0.45 16.63 0.17
C PRO A 291 -1.48 15.51 -0.13
N GLN A 292 -1.50 14.97 -1.35
CA GLN A 292 -2.37 13.87 -1.75
C GLN A 292 -1.77 12.48 -1.47
N VAL A 293 -0.53 12.40 -0.96
CA VAL A 293 0.19 11.14 -0.73
C VAL A 293 -0.07 10.61 0.67
N VAL A 294 -0.55 9.38 0.77
CA VAL A 294 -0.81 8.68 2.04
C VAL A 294 0.00 7.39 2.07
N PRO A 295 1.08 7.28 2.84
CA PRO A 295 1.76 6.02 3.05
C PRO A 295 0.86 5.03 3.79
N VAL A 296 0.90 3.76 3.36
CA VAL A 296 0.18 2.64 3.98
C VAL A 296 1.16 1.56 4.48
N PRO A 297 2.00 1.90 5.48
CA PRO A 297 2.95 0.96 6.03
C PRO A 297 2.25 -0.24 6.65
N GLY A 298 2.78 -1.43 6.39
CA GLY A 298 2.29 -2.66 7.01
C GLY A 298 2.67 -2.72 8.49
N ALA A 299 1.68 -3.01 9.36
CA ALA A 299 1.95 -3.33 10.75
C ALA A 299 0.94 -4.36 11.27
N ASP A 300 1.44 -5.40 11.94
CA ASP A 300 0.66 -6.46 12.58
C ASP A 300 0.76 -6.43 14.11
N ARG A 301 1.39 -5.39 14.69
CA ARG A 301 1.59 -5.17 16.12
C ARG A 301 1.36 -3.72 16.51
N ALA A 302 0.78 -3.51 17.69
CA ALA A 302 0.47 -2.17 18.19
C ALA A 302 1.68 -1.21 18.27
N PRO A 303 2.88 -1.62 18.74
CA PRO A 303 4.04 -0.73 18.76
C PRO A 303 4.45 -0.24 17.38
N TRP A 304 4.38 -1.10 16.35
CA TRP A 304 4.73 -0.71 14.98
C TRP A 304 3.67 0.19 14.34
N ALA A 305 2.39 -0.09 14.63
CA ALA A 305 1.30 0.81 14.21
C ALA A 305 1.46 2.21 14.82
N ALA A 306 1.84 2.27 16.10
CA ALA A 306 2.07 3.53 16.81
C ALA A 306 3.32 4.27 16.27
N GLU A 307 4.42 3.56 16.04
CA GLU A 307 5.64 4.13 15.44
C GLU A 307 5.35 4.74 14.06
N ASN A 308 4.68 3.97 13.21
CA ASN A 308 4.31 4.42 11.86
C ASN A 308 3.39 5.66 11.90
N ALA A 309 2.39 5.67 12.77
CA ALA A 309 1.45 6.80 12.90
C ALA A 309 2.16 8.09 13.30
N ARG A 310 3.14 8.02 14.22
CA ARG A 310 3.94 9.17 14.68
C ARG A 310 4.87 9.73 13.59
N ALA A 311 5.13 9.03 12.51
CA ALA A 311 5.86 9.58 11.38
C ALA A 311 5.21 10.87 10.81
N ALA A 312 3.89 11.03 10.99
CA ALA A 312 3.18 12.25 10.63
C ALA A 312 3.61 13.50 11.45
N GLU A 313 4.35 13.33 12.53
CA GLU A 313 4.87 14.41 13.37
C GLU A 313 6.27 14.86 12.94
N VAL A 314 7.00 14.03 12.19
CA VAL A 314 8.34 14.34 11.69
C VAL A 314 8.26 15.28 10.49
N ARG A 315 8.92 16.44 10.59
CA ARG A 315 9.00 17.45 9.53
C ARG A 315 10.41 17.52 9.00
N LEU A 316 10.64 16.94 7.81
CA LEU A 316 11.94 17.00 7.14
C LEU A 316 12.17 18.40 6.58
N SER A 317 13.38 18.94 6.79
CA SER A 317 13.83 20.19 6.19
C SER A 317 14.17 20.00 4.68
N ALA A 318 14.35 21.10 3.96
CA ALA A 318 14.82 21.04 2.59
C ALA A 318 16.20 20.38 2.46
N ASP A 319 17.07 20.59 3.46
CA ASP A 319 18.40 19.98 3.50
C ASP A 319 18.30 18.46 3.73
N ASP A 320 17.41 18.01 4.63
CA ASP A 320 17.15 16.57 4.82
C ASP A 320 16.65 15.91 3.53
N LEU A 321 15.71 16.55 2.84
CA LEU A 321 15.17 16.03 1.57
C LEU A 321 16.25 15.96 0.49
N THR A 322 17.12 16.96 0.42
CA THR A 322 18.25 16.99 -0.51
C THR A 322 19.26 15.90 -0.19
N GLU A 323 19.59 15.71 1.08
CA GLU A 323 20.50 14.64 1.53
C GLU A 323 19.92 13.26 1.18
N ILE A 324 18.64 13.02 1.48
CA ILE A 324 17.97 11.75 1.13
C ILE A 324 17.96 11.52 -0.39
N ALA A 325 17.71 12.57 -1.19
CA ALA A 325 17.72 12.47 -2.64
C ALA A 325 19.11 12.18 -3.23
N SER A 326 20.19 12.48 -2.50
CA SER A 326 21.57 12.18 -2.89
C SER A 326 22.04 10.77 -2.55
N LEU A 327 21.23 10.00 -1.81
CA LEU A 327 21.57 8.63 -1.43
C LEU A 327 21.65 7.73 -2.69
N PRO A 328 22.48 6.68 -2.65
CA PRO A 328 22.63 5.78 -3.80
C PRO A 328 21.31 5.13 -4.22
N VAL A 329 21.18 4.91 -5.52
CA VAL A 329 20.08 4.14 -6.10
C VAL A 329 20.14 2.69 -5.57
N GLU A 330 18.99 2.09 -5.36
CA GLU A 330 18.86 0.72 -4.89
C GLU A 330 19.59 -0.33 -5.75
N VAL A 331 20.08 -1.38 -5.10
CA VAL A 331 20.59 -2.59 -5.74
C VAL A 331 19.58 -3.71 -5.56
N GLY A 332 19.35 -4.53 -6.60
CA GLY A 332 18.47 -5.69 -6.55
C GLY A 332 17.00 -5.39 -6.89
N ALA A 333 16.74 -4.38 -7.72
CA ALA A 333 15.41 -4.21 -8.30
C ALA A 333 14.98 -5.44 -9.12
N TRP A 334 13.68 -5.68 -9.23
CA TRP A 334 13.16 -6.61 -10.22
C TRP A 334 13.40 -6.02 -11.62
N ASP A 335 14.37 -6.56 -12.35
CA ASP A 335 14.62 -6.21 -13.74
C ASP A 335 13.63 -6.88 -14.72
#